data_1d355bce6033a42af99e131451124c15
#
_entry.id   1d355bce6033a42af99e131451124c15
#
_cell.length_a   1.000
_cell.length_b   1.000
_cell.length_c   1.000
_cell.angle_alpha   90.00
_cell.angle_beta   90.00
_cell.angle_gamma   90.00
#
_symmetry.space_group_name_H-M   'P 1'
#
loop_
_entity.id
_entity.type
_entity.pdbx_description
1 polymer ?
#
loop_
_entity_poly.entity_id
_entity_poly.type
_entity_poly.pdbx_seq_one_letter_code
_entity_poly.pdbx_strand_id
1 'polypeptide(L)'
;MKNKQKIILIVGIIILLSIACISYIIIINNSNLIKLNYNEILEKVNNKEDFILCVTAENCIHCKEFKPKLKKIANSYNIKIYYANVDDFTEEEYKTFKTEFSFDGGTPTTIFFKKGEEKTTATRIEGNAKFEKIINKIKSNGFITE
;
A
#
# COMPACT_ATOMS: atom_id res chain seq x y z
N MET A 1 39.83 -10.59 -36.18
CA MET A 1 38.74 -9.56 -36.29
C MET A 1 37.37 -10.09 -35.84
N LYS A 2 36.91 -11.24 -36.30
CA LYS A 2 35.56 -11.80 -35.95
C LYS A 2 35.30 -11.99 -34.43
N ASN A 3 36.29 -12.35 -33.61
CA ASN A 3 36.10 -12.57 -32.17
C ASN A 3 35.92 -11.27 -31.37
N LYS A 4 36.61 -10.19 -31.74
CA LYS A 4 36.42 -8.87 -31.08
C LYS A 4 35.00 -8.32 -31.31
N GLN A 5 34.47 -8.47 -32.51
CA GLN A 5 33.09 -8.04 -32.82
C GLN A 5 32.06 -8.83 -32.03
N LYS A 6 32.25 -10.16 -31.88
CA LYS A 6 31.35 -11.00 -31.04
C LYS A 6 31.38 -10.58 -29.58
N ILE A 7 32.56 -10.28 -29.03
CA ILE A 7 32.70 -9.82 -27.63
C ILE A 7 32.01 -8.48 -27.44
N ILE A 8 32.17 -7.52 -28.35
CA ILE A 8 31.49 -6.20 -28.28
C ILE A 8 29.95 -6.39 -28.31
N LEU A 9 29.46 -7.29 -29.16
CA LEU A 9 28.01 -7.58 -29.26
C LEU A 9 27.47 -8.21 -27.98
N ILE A 10 28.20 -9.17 -27.39
CA ILE A 10 27.79 -9.80 -26.12
C ILE A 10 27.79 -8.78 -24.98
N VAL A 11 28.81 -7.94 -24.87
CA VAL A 11 28.88 -6.88 -23.86
C VAL A 11 27.72 -5.89 -24.04
N GLY A 12 27.40 -5.51 -25.27
CA GLY A 12 26.27 -4.64 -25.58
C GLY A 12 24.92 -5.24 -25.11
N ILE A 13 24.69 -6.55 -25.33
CA ILE A 13 23.49 -7.26 -24.89
C ILE A 13 23.41 -7.29 -23.36
N ILE A 14 24.54 -7.56 -22.67
CA ILE A 14 24.56 -7.60 -21.19
C ILE A 14 24.22 -6.22 -20.62
N ILE A 15 24.72 -5.14 -21.19
CA ILE A 15 24.42 -3.76 -20.75
C ILE A 15 22.96 -3.45 -20.96
N LEU A 16 22.35 -3.81 -22.10
CA LEU A 16 20.94 -3.60 -22.35
C LEU A 16 20.03 -4.38 -21.38
N LEU A 17 20.39 -5.63 -21.08
CA LEU A 17 19.66 -6.44 -20.11
C LEU A 17 19.77 -5.87 -18.69
N SER A 18 20.94 -5.36 -18.29
CA SER A 18 21.11 -4.74 -16.98
C SER A 18 20.29 -3.46 -16.84
N ILE A 19 20.25 -2.61 -17.89
CA ILE A 19 19.41 -1.40 -17.90
C ILE A 19 17.92 -1.77 -17.82
N ALA A 20 17.49 -2.77 -18.56
CA ALA A 20 16.11 -3.26 -18.51
C ALA A 20 15.73 -3.80 -17.12
N CYS A 21 16.63 -4.58 -16.48
CA CYS A 21 16.43 -5.06 -15.11
C CYS A 21 16.34 -3.91 -14.08
N ILE A 22 17.23 -2.92 -14.19
CA ILE A 22 17.23 -1.76 -13.29
C ILE A 22 15.94 -0.95 -13.47
N SER A 23 15.53 -0.70 -14.72
CA SER A 23 14.28 -0.01 -15.02
C SER A 23 13.06 -0.77 -14.47
N TYR A 24 13.05 -2.09 -14.60
CA TYR A 24 11.99 -2.93 -14.06
C TYR A 24 11.92 -2.89 -12.53
N ILE A 25 13.06 -2.91 -11.83
CA ILE A 25 13.16 -2.78 -10.37
C ILE A 25 12.65 -1.40 -9.91
N ILE A 26 13.02 -0.33 -10.62
CA ILE A 26 12.55 1.03 -10.30
C ILE A 26 11.04 1.14 -10.45
N ILE A 27 10.44 0.54 -11.49
CA ILE A 27 8.99 0.56 -11.73
C ILE A 27 8.24 -0.23 -10.64
N ILE A 28 8.78 -1.37 -10.19
CA ILE A 28 8.17 -2.18 -9.12
C ILE A 28 8.27 -1.46 -7.77
N ASN A 29 9.42 -0.87 -7.45
CA ASN A 29 9.63 -0.16 -6.19
C ASN A 29 8.88 1.19 -6.10
N ASN A 30 8.37 1.70 -7.22
CA ASN A 30 7.65 2.98 -7.27
C ASN A 30 6.12 2.79 -7.06
N SER A 31 5.71 1.74 -6.38
CA SER A 31 4.30 1.57 -6.00
C SER A 31 4.01 2.39 -4.77
N ASN A 32 3.12 3.38 -4.89
CA ASN A 32 2.61 4.16 -3.75
C ASN A 32 1.61 3.38 -2.87
N LEU A 33 1.36 2.10 -3.18
CA LEU A 33 0.61 1.16 -2.32
C LEU A 33 1.61 0.19 -1.68
N ILE A 34 1.88 0.36 -0.39
CA ILE A 34 2.99 -0.26 0.33
C ILE A 34 2.44 -1.23 1.38
N LYS A 35 2.97 -2.46 1.43
CA LYS A 35 2.60 -3.43 2.47
C LYS A 35 3.31 -3.09 3.77
N LEU A 36 2.59 -3.20 4.88
CA LEU A 36 3.14 -3.12 6.24
C LEU A 36 2.85 -4.42 7.00
N ASN A 37 3.75 -4.79 7.90
CA ASN A 37 3.50 -5.74 8.96
C ASN A 37 2.95 -5.03 10.23
N TYR A 38 2.58 -5.80 11.25
CA TYR A 38 2.00 -5.26 12.48
C TYR A 38 2.93 -4.25 13.19
N ASN A 39 4.22 -4.58 13.33
CA ASN A 39 5.18 -3.72 14.02
C ASN A 39 5.42 -2.39 13.29
N GLU A 40 5.44 -2.41 11.96
CA GLU A 40 5.56 -1.21 11.13
C GLU A 40 4.34 -0.29 11.27
N ILE A 41 3.14 -0.87 11.49
CA ILE A 41 1.93 -0.08 11.78
C ILE A 41 2.08 0.62 13.12
N LEU A 42 2.49 -0.12 14.17
CA LEU A 42 2.72 0.44 15.50
C LEU A 42 3.80 1.52 15.50
N GLU A 43 4.87 1.33 14.74
CA GLU A 43 5.92 2.34 14.58
C GLU A 43 5.36 3.65 14.04
N LYS A 44 4.51 3.61 13.00
CA LYS A 44 3.88 4.80 12.44
C LYS A 44 2.93 5.49 13.44
N VAL A 45 2.18 4.71 14.20
CA VAL A 45 1.29 5.21 15.25
C VAL A 45 2.12 5.90 16.36
N ASN A 46 3.16 5.24 16.85
CA ASN A 46 4.05 5.76 17.90
C ASN A 46 4.82 7.02 17.46
N ASN A 47 5.22 7.07 16.19
CA ASN A 47 5.89 8.22 15.57
C ASN A 47 4.90 9.36 15.26
N LYS A 48 3.61 9.20 15.56
CA LYS A 48 2.55 10.19 15.29
C LYS A 48 2.47 10.60 13.82
N GLU A 49 2.64 9.63 12.92
CA GLU A 49 2.58 9.90 11.49
C GLU A 49 1.14 10.10 11.00
N ASP A 50 1.00 10.85 9.91
CA ASP A 50 -0.22 10.91 9.10
C ASP A 50 -0.14 9.82 8.04
N PHE A 51 -1.06 8.85 8.05
CA PHE A 51 -1.07 7.77 7.07
C PHE A 51 -2.44 7.15 6.84
N ILE A 52 -2.59 6.49 5.68
CA ILE A 52 -3.78 5.75 5.28
C ILE A 52 -3.44 4.27 5.34
N LEU A 53 -4.20 3.49 6.11
CA LEU A 53 -4.02 2.04 6.23
C LEU A 53 -5.24 1.30 5.70
N CYS A 54 -5.07 0.43 4.71
CA CYS A 54 -6.09 -0.50 4.25
C CYS A 54 -5.85 -1.88 4.87
N VAL A 55 -6.75 -2.31 5.73
CA VAL A 55 -6.75 -3.66 6.34
C VAL A 55 -7.38 -4.64 5.36
N THR A 56 -6.66 -5.72 5.05
CA THR A 56 -7.08 -6.75 4.08
C THR A 56 -6.92 -8.15 4.67
N ALA A 57 -7.51 -9.16 4.03
CA ALA A 57 -7.30 -10.56 4.31
C ALA A 57 -7.00 -11.33 3.00
N GLU A 58 -6.34 -12.48 3.08
CA GLU A 58 -5.87 -13.25 1.91
C GLU A 58 -7.02 -13.74 1.03
N ASN A 59 -8.04 -14.34 1.64
CA ASN A 59 -9.19 -14.91 0.95
C ASN A 59 -10.35 -13.92 0.74
N CYS A 60 -10.09 -12.62 0.87
CA CYS A 60 -11.07 -11.57 0.72
C CYS A 60 -11.25 -11.17 -0.75
N ILE A 61 -12.37 -11.57 -1.37
CA ILE A 61 -12.70 -11.24 -2.77
C ILE A 61 -12.79 -9.71 -2.96
N HIS A 62 -13.45 -9.01 -2.04
CA HIS A 62 -13.58 -7.55 -2.09
C HIS A 62 -12.22 -6.83 -1.97
N CYS A 63 -11.26 -7.41 -1.23
CA CYS A 63 -9.91 -6.87 -1.14
C CYS A 63 -9.15 -6.96 -2.48
N LYS A 64 -9.35 -8.08 -3.21
CA LYS A 64 -8.73 -8.28 -4.53
C LYS A 64 -9.21 -7.23 -5.54
N GLU A 65 -10.46 -6.80 -5.45
CA GLU A 65 -11.02 -5.75 -6.32
C GLU A 65 -10.69 -4.34 -5.82
N PHE A 66 -10.53 -4.14 -4.52
CA PHE A 66 -10.31 -2.85 -3.89
C PHE A 66 -8.85 -2.37 -4.01
N LYS A 67 -7.87 -3.25 -3.81
CA LYS A 67 -6.44 -2.91 -3.87
C LYS A 67 -6.00 -2.25 -5.20
N PRO A 68 -6.43 -2.71 -6.40
CA PRO A 68 -6.12 -2.03 -7.65
C PRO A 68 -6.65 -0.59 -7.71
N LYS A 69 -7.83 -0.32 -7.13
CA LYS A 69 -8.40 1.03 -7.04
C LYS A 69 -7.53 1.93 -6.17
N LEU A 70 -7.12 1.44 -4.99
CA LEU A 70 -6.21 2.17 -4.10
C LEU A 70 -4.86 2.45 -4.77
N LYS A 71 -4.28 1.46 -5.44
CA LYS A 71 -3.01 1.62 -6.18
C LYS A 71 -3.13 2.71 -7.25
N LYS A 72 -4.22 2.70 -8.01
CA LYS A 72 -4.46 3.72 -9.03
C LYS A 72 -4.58 5.11 -8.41
N ILE A 73 -5.33 5.27 -7.31
CA ILE A 73 -5.47 6.54 -6.59
C ILE A 73 -4.13 6.98 -6.03
N ALA A 74 -3.41 6.11 -5.31
CA ALA A 74 -2.11 6.40 -4.73
C ALA A 74 -1.13 6.95 -5.78
N ASN A 75 -1.08 6.32 -6.95
CA ASN A 75 -0.21 6.74 -8.05
C ASN A 75 -0.70 8.05 -8.71
N SER A 76 -2.02 8.19 -8.95
CA SER A 76 -2.58 9.38 -9.63
C SER A 76 -2.43 10.65 -8.80
N TYR A 77 -2.52 10.56 -7.49
CA TYR A 77 -2.40 11.69 -6.58
C TYR A 77 -1.03 11.78 -5.89
N ASN A 78 -0.09 10.89 -6.25
CA ASN A 78 1.24 10.80 -5.67
C ASN A 78 1.24 10.77 -4.12
N ILE A 79 0.32 10.00 -3.54
CA ILE A 79 0.20 9.79 -2.10
C ILE A 79 0.55 8.36 -1.73
N LYS A 80 1.17 8.16 -0.57
CA LYS A 80 1.42 6.82 -0.04
C LYS A 80 0.16 6.28 0.64
N ILE A 81 -0.29 5.10 0.22
CA ILE A 81 -1.33 4.33 0.90
C ILE A 81 -0.68 3.04 1.37
N TYR A 82 -0.90 2.68 2.61
CA TYR A 82 -0.39 1.44 3.18
C TYR A 82 -1.50 0.39 3.22
N TYR A 83 -1.12 -0.87 3.18
CA TYR A 83 -2.04 -1.97 3.44
C TYR A 83 -1.39 -3.03 4.31
N ALA A 84 -2.19 -3.69 5.13
CA ALA A 84 -1.78 -4.84 5.92
C ALA A 84 -2.72 -6.01 5.65
N ASN A 85 -2.18 -7.22 5.62
CA ASN A 85 -2.96 -8.44 5.58
C ASN A 85 -3.03 -9.01 7.00
N VAL A 86 -4.23 -9.07 7.58
CA VAL A 86 -4.40 -9.57 8.95
C VAL A 86 -4.06 -11.05 9.09
N ASP A 87 -4.05 -11.82 8.00
CA ASP A 87 -3.64 -13.22 8.01
C ASP A 87 -2.11 -13.39 8.20
N ASP A 88 -1.33 -12.30 8.05
CA ASP A 88 0.10 -12.29 8.34
C ASP A 88 0.39 -12.01 9.84
N PHE A 89 -0.63 -11.63 10.61
CA PHE A 89 -0.48 -11.34 12.03
C PHE A 89 -0.52 -12.62 12.86
N THR A 90 0.21 -12.65 13.96
CA THR A 90 -0.01 -13.67 14.98
C THR A 90 -1.39 -13.50 15.63
N GLU A 91 -1.88 -14.53 16.30
CA GLU A 91 -3.17 -14.47 16.98
C GLU A 91 -3.22 -13.35 18.04
N GLU A 92 -2.12 -13.14 18.75
CA GLU A 92 -1.99 -12.08 19.75
C GLU A 92 -1.97 -10.68 19.11
N GLU A 93 -1.19 -10.49 18.04
CA GLU A 93 -1.15 -9.25 17.26
C GLU A 93 -2.53 -8.91 16.68
N TYR A 94 -3.24 -9.90 16.14
CA TYR A 94 -4.57 -9.68 15.60
C TYR A 94 -5.57 -9.28 16.69
N LYS A 95 -5.54 -9.94 17.84
CA LYS A 95 -6.41 -9.61 18.98
C LYS A 95 -6.13 -8.20 19.50
N THR A 96 -4.84 -7.84 19.64
CA THR A 96 -4.43 -6.50 20.06
C THR A 96 -4.85 -5.45 19.03
N PHE A 97 -4.63 -5.70 17.74
CA PHE A 97 -5.04 -4.81 16.64
C PHE A 97 -6.55 -4.54 16.68
N LYS A 98 -7.37 -5.58 16.88
CA LYS A 98 -8.83 -5.43 16.99
C LYS A 98 -9.25 -4.52 18.14
N THR A 99 -8.58 -4.67 19.27
CA THR A 99 -8.92 -3.90 20.49
C THR A 99 -8.42 -2.46 20.36
N GLU A 100 -7.16 -2.27 19.97
CA GLU A 100 -6.51 -0.97 19.92
C GLU A 100 -7.11 -0.06 18.85
N PHE A 101 -7.42 -0.61 17.68
CA PHE A 101 -7.98 0.15 16.56
C PHE A 101 -9.50 -0.04 16.41
N SER A 102 -10.19 -0.61 17.38
CA SER A 102 -11.63 -0.88 17.29
C SER A 102 -12.03 -1.52 15.95
N PHE A 103 -11.21 -2.51 15.51
CA PHE A 103 -11.41 -3.19 14.24
C PHE A 103 -12.34 -4.38 14.42
N ASP A 104 -13.49 -4.39 13.74
CA ASP A 104 -14.52 -5.43 13.85
C ASP A 104 -14.19 -6.74 13.12
N GLY A 105 -13.16 -6.74 12.26
CA GLY A 105 -12.75 -7.87 11.44
C GLY A 105 -13.22 -7.80 9.99
N GLY A 106 -14.02 -6.80 9.62
CA GLY A 106 -14.49 -6.61 8.24
C GLY A 106 -13.35 -6.17 7.29
N THR A 107 -13.22 -6.85 6.14
CA THR A 107 -12.20 -6.50 5.13
C THR A 107 -12.80 -6.34 3.74
N PRO A 108 -12.31 -5.38 2.92
CA PRO A 108 -11.31 -4.38 3.26
C PRO A 108 -11.88 -3.26 4.13
N THR A 109 -11.08 -2.76 5.08
CA THR A 109 -11.39 -1.56 5.86
C THR A 109 -10.24 -0.57 5.74
N THR A 110 -10.51 0.68 5.34
CA THR A 110 -9.48 1.72 5.25
C THR A 110 -9.63 2.69 6.41
N ILE A 111 -8.55 2.85 7.17
CA ILE A 111 -8.43 3.69 8.37
C ILE A 111 -7.53 4.88 8.04
N PHE A 112 -7.91 6.05 8.54
CA PHE A 112 -7.18 7.30 8.33
C PHE A 112 -6.57 7.78 9.64
N PHE A 113 -5.25 7.78 9.72
CA PHE A 113 -4.51 8.23 10.89
C PHE A 113 -3.99 9.66 10.70
N LYS A 114 -4.22 10.51 11.71
CA LYS A 114 -3.66 11.84 11.83
C LYS A 114 -2.90 11.94 13.13
N LYS A 115 -1.61 12.22 13.07
CA LYS A 115 -0.70 12.21 14.23
C LYS A 115 -0.75 10.89 15.01
N GLY A 116 -0.81 9.77 14.27
CA GLY A 116 -0.88 8.43 14.85
C GLY A 116 -2.24 8.01 15.41
N GLU A 117 -3.28 8.85 15.32
CA GLU A 117 -4.60 8.58 15.88
C GLU A 117 -5.69 8.58 14.82
N GLU A 118 -6.66 7.68 14.95
CA GLU A 118 -7.90 7.74 14.19
C GLU A 118 -8.91 8.62 14.95
N LYS A 119 -9.37 9.71 14.34
CA LYS A 119 -10.33 10.62 14.99
C LYS A 119 -11.68 9.97 15.30
N THR A 120 -12.18 9.14 14.39
CA THR A 120 -13.45 8.43 14.52
C THR A 120 -13.58 7.35 13.45
N THR A 121 -14.19 6.24 13.81
CA THR A 121 -14.48 5.13 12.88
C THR A 121 -15.42 5.55 11.73
N ALA A 122 -16.22 6.60 11.90
CA ALA A 122 -17.11 7.13 10.86
C ALA A 122 -16.35 7.67 9.63
N THR A 123 -15.06 7.95 9.75
CA THR A 123 -14.22 8.39 8.62
C THR A 123 -13.77 7.25 7.72
N ARG A 124 -13.86 6.01 8.17
CA ARG A 124 -13.40 4.81 7.47
C ARG A 124 -14.07 4.61 6.11
N ILE A 125 -13.40 3.84 5.27
CA ILE A 125 -14.01 3.22 4.11
C ILE A 125 -14.14 1.73 4.42
N GLU A 126 -15.37 1.25 4.51
CA GLU A 126 -15.68 -0.15 4.74
C GLU A 126 -16.10 -0.81 3.42
N GLY A 127 -15.56 -2.00 3.17
CA GLY A 127 -15.85 -2.79 2.00
C GLY A 127 -15.28 -2.23 0.69
N ASN A 128 -15.70 -2.82 -0.42
CA ASN A 128 -15.24 -2.46 -1.78
C ASN A 128 -15.98 -1.22 -2.32
N ALA A 129 -15.60 -0.04 -1.84
CA ALA A 129 -16.22 1.22 -2.24
C ALA A 129 -15.98 1.58 -3.72
N LYS A 130 -16.86 2.41 -4.29
CA LYS A 130 -16.70 3.01 -5.60
C LYS A 130 -15.53 4.01 -5.59
N PHE A 131 -14.88 4.17 -6.75
CA PHE A 131 -13.68 5.01 -6.92
C PHE A 131 -13.87 6.45 -6.41
N GLU A 132 -14.98 7.08 -6.76
CA GLU A 132 -15.30 8.44 -6.33
C GLU A 132 -15.45 8.54 -4.79
N LYS A 133 -16.11 7.56 -4.15
CA LYS A 133 -16.26 7.53 -2.69
C LYS A 133 -14.90 7.44 -2.00
N ILE A 134 -13.96 6.65 -2.56
CA ILE A 134 -12.60 6.52 -2.02
C ILE A 134 -11.89 7.88 -2.08
N ILE A 135 -11.90 8.55 -3.24
CA ILE A 135 -11.26 9.86 -3.42
C ILE A 135 -11.86 10.88 -2.46
N ASN A 136 -13.18 10.96 -2.39
CA ASN A 136 -13.88 11.91 -1.51
C ASN A 136 -13.52 11.69 -0.03
N LYS A 137 -13.42 10.43 0.41
CA LYS A 137 -13.00 10.10 1.78
C LYS A 137 -11.53 10.48 2.02
N ILE A 138 -10.64 10.23 1.08
CA ILE A 138 -9.22 10.61 1.18
C ILE A 138 -9.07 12.13 1.25
N LYS A 139 -9.83 12.88 0.43
CA LYS A 139 -9.87 14.35 0.45
C LYS A 139 -10.44 14.88 1.78
N SER A 140 -11.58 14.36 2.22
CA SER A 140 -12.22 14.82 3.46
C SER A 140 -11.39 14.53 4.72
N ASN A 141 -10.49 13.55 4.65
CA ASN A 141 -9.51 13.26 5.71
C ASN A 141 -8.19 14.05 5.53
N GLY A 142 -8.08 14.95 4.55
CA GLY A 142 -6.94 15.85 4.36
C GLY A 142 -5.66 15.17 3.87
N PHE A 143 -5.76 14.13 3.03
CA PHE A 143 -4.62 13.46 2.40
C PHE A 143 -4.42 13.84 0.94
N ILE A 144 -5.42 14.46 0.32
CA ILE A 144 -5.35 15.06 -1.01
C ILE A 144 -5.87 16.48 -0.89
N THR A 145 -5.07 17.46 -1.32
CA THR A 145 -5.49 18.85 -1.55
C THR A 145 -6.01 19.00 -2.97
N GLU A 146 -6.93 19.95 -3.20
CA GLU A 146 -7.43 20.27 -4.54
C GLU A 146 -6.32 20.80 -5.45
#